data_e069bc029268d021962af9635db8e283
#
_entry.id   e069bc029268d021962af9635db8e283
#
_cell.length_a   1.000
_cell.length_b   1.000
_cell.length_c   1.000
_cell.angle_alpha   90.00
_cell.angle_beta   90.00
_cell.angle_gamma   90.00
#
_symmetry.space_group_name_H-M   'P 1'
#
loop_
_entity.id
_entity.type
_entity.pdbx_description
1 polymer ?
#
loop_
_entity_poly.entity_id
_entity_poly.type
_entity_poly.pdbx_seq_one_letter_code
_entity_poly.pdbx_strand_id
1 'polypeptide(L)'
;MLDERSADVSDHLTGHHIPGMLLAEASRQMMIAVVERFYLPVRRRAPIRFVTHEMSLEYHDFMLPLPVDILFLPMKLRRVSDLNLKLSCAIRLTQRNRIGAVARFGVSVIDRRYLEAREGVILGAALDEVSASR
;
A
#
# COMPACT_ATOMS: atom_id res chain seq x y z
N MET A 1 -11.05 21.96 16.83
CA MET A 1 -9.69 21.93 17.40
C MET A 1 -9.11 20.54 17.28
N LEU A 2 -7.87 20.46 16.90
CA LEU A 2 -7.19 19.16 16.77
C LEU A 2 -6.93 18.57 18.15
N ASP A 3 -7.16 17.28 18.26
CA ASP A 3 -7.02 16.58 19.52
C ASP A 3 -5.56 16.18 19.75
N GLU A 4 -4.96 16.73 20.78
CA GLU A 4 -3.58 16.41 21.14
C GLU A 4 -3.39 14.96 21.58
N ARG A 5 -4.46 14.27 21.92
CA ARG A 5 -4.40 12.86 22.30
C ARG A 5 -4.11 11.95 21.11
N SER A 6 -4.26 12.47 19.90
CA SER A 6 -3.82 11.79 18.69
C SER A 6 -2.33 12.04 18.44
N ALA A 7 -1.53 12.01 19.49
CA ALA A 7 -0.13 12.43 19.45
C ALA A 7 0.72 11.65 18.45
N ASP A 8 0.38 10.43 18.20
CA ASP A 8 1.05 9.57 17.20
C ASP A 8 0.91 10.15 15.82
N VAL A 9 -0.15 10.92 15.61
CA VAL A 9 -0.43 11.65 14.39
C VAL A 9 -0.29 13.15 14.62
N SER A 10 -0.27 13.60 15.87
CA SER A 10 -0.38 14.98 16.24
C SER A 10 0.86 15.82 15.94
N ASP A 11 2.02 15.22 15.82
CA ASP A 11 3.19 15.92 15.34
C ASP A 11 2.93 16.49 13.94
N HIS A 12 1.97 15.90 13.24
CA HIS A 12 1.52 16.33 11.92
C HIS A 12 0.39 17.33 11.98
N LEU A 13 -0.15 17.59 13.15
CA LEU A 13 -1.30 18.44 13.35
C LEU A 13 -0.93 19.86 13.75
N THR A 14 0.17 20.36 13.21
CA THR A 14 0.59 21.74 13.42
C THR A 14 -0.29 22.75 12.68
N GLY A 15 -1.14 22.27 11.77
CA GLY A 15 -2.01 23.11 10.96
C GLY A 15 -1.38 23.62 9.67
N HIS A 16 -0.09 23.40 9.49
CA HIS A 16 0.66 23.96 8.37
C HIS A 16 1.18 22.95 7.36
N HIS A 17 1.09 21.68 7.65
CA HIS A 17 1.54 20.66 6.71
C HIS A 17 0.61 19.44 6.74
N ILE A 18 0.70 18.64 5.68
CA ILE A 18 -0.11 17.45 5.54
C ILE A 18 0.44 16.35 6.46
N PRO A 19 -0.40 15.67 7.24
CA PRO A 19 0.03 14.57 8.08
C PRO A 19 0.69 13.44 7.27
N GLY A 20 1.77 12.88 7.81
CA GLY A 20 2.51 11.81 7.14
C GLY A 20 1.66 10.58 6.85
N MET A 21 0.74 10.22 7.73
CA MET A 21 -0.15 9.09 7.52
C MET A 21 -1.11 9.30 6.34
N LEU A 22 -1.49 10.54 6.09
CA LEU A 22 -2.31 10.87 4.93
C LEU A 22 -1.51 10.68 3.64
N LEU A 23 -0.25 11.05 3.63
CA LEU A 23 0.64 10.83 2.49
C LEU A 23 0.86 9.34 2.24
N ALA A 24 0.99 8.55 3.29
CA ALA A 24 1.10 7.09 3.20
C ALA A 24 -0.15 6.49 2.55
N GLU A 25 -1.33 6.91 2.99
CA GLU A 25 -2.59 6.41 2.45
C GLU A 25 -2.80 6.84 1.00
N ALA A 26 -2.47 8.07 0.66
CA ALA A 26 -2.54 8.56 -0.72
C ALA A 26 -1.63 7.73 -1.63
N SER A 27 -0.43 7.42 -1.17
CA SER A 27 0.52 6.58 -1.92
C SER A 27 -0.03 5.18 -2.14
N ARG A 28 -0.62 4.58 -1.11
CA ARG A 28 -1.24 3.26 -1.21
C ARG A 28 -2.39 3.25 -2.20
N GLN A 29 -3.26 4.25 -2.14
CA GLN A 29 -4.39 4.38 -3.06
C GLN A 29 -3.92 4.56 -4.50
N MET A 30 -2.88 5.34 -4.72
CA MET A 30 -2.29 5.51 -6.05
C MET A 30 -1.76 4.19 -6.60
N MET A 31 -1.04 3.44 -5.79
CA MET A 31 -0.51 2.14 -6.19
C MET A 31 -1.64 1.19 -6.59
N ILE A 32 -2.68 1.08 -5.77
CA ILE A 32 -3.82 0.21 -6.07
C ILE A 32 -4.51 0.65 -7.36
N ALA A 33 -4.78 1.93 -7.52
CA ALA A 33 -5.47 2.47 -8.68
C ALA A 33 -4.70 2.20 -9.98
N VAL A 34 -3.39 2.41 -9.98
CA VAL A 34 -2.54 2.18 -11.15
C VAL A 34 -2.48 0.70 -11.48
N VAL A 35 -2.30 -0.16 -10.49
CA VAL A 35 -2.23 -1.61 -10.73
C VAL A 35 -3.55 -2.12 -11.29
N GLU A 36 -4.67 -1.71 -10.74
CA GLU A 36 -5.99 -2.12 -11.24
C GLU A 36 -6.24 -1.62 -12.66
N ARG A 37 -5.80 -0.41 -12.95
CA ARG A 37 -6.07 0.22 -14.26
C ARG A 37 -5.17 -0.29 -15.37
N PHE A 38 -3.90 -0.55 -15.08
CA PHE A 38 -2.90 -0.76 -16.12
C PHE A 38 -2.27 -2.16 -16.12
N TYR A 39 -2.35 -2.89 -15.03
CA TYR A 39 -1.67 -4.18 -14.90
C TYR A 39 -2.61 -5.38 -14.79
N LEU A 40 -3.90 -5.15 -14.59
CA LEU A 40 -4.89 -6.20 -14.48
C LEU A 40 -5.85 -6.17 -15.67
N PRO A 41 -6.44 -7.32 -16.06
CA PRO A 41 -7.46 -7.36 -17.09
C PRO A 41 -8.65 -6.47 -16.74
N VAL A 42 -9.13 -5.70 -17.71
CA VAL A 42 -10.30 -4.82 -17.54
C VAL A 42 -11.53 -5.61 -17.11
N ARG A 43 -11.72 -6.80 -17.66
CA ARG A 43 -12.84 -7.69 -17.35
C ARG A 43 -12.33 -8.95 -16.64
N ARG A 44 -11.93 -8.80 -15.39
CA ARG A 44 -11.57 -9.96 -14.59
C ARG A 44 -12.82 -10.56 -13.95
N ARG A 45 -12.91 -11.89 -14.01
CA ARG A 45 -14.05 -12.61 -13.42
C ARG A 45 -13.85 -12.92 -11.95
N ALA A 46 -12.62 -13.04 -11.51
CA ALA A 46 -12.30 -13.36 -10.14
C ALA A 46 -11.93 -12.11 -9.35
N PRO A 47 -12.38 -11.99 -8.12
CA PRO A 47 -11.92 -10.93 -7.23
C PRO A 47 -10.46 -11.13 -6.87
N ILE A 48 -9.77 -10.04 -6.62
CA ILE A 48 -8.35 -10.04 -6.29
C ILE A 48 -8.10 -9.51 -4.88
N ARG A 49 -6.92 -9.83 -4.35
CA ARG A 49 -6.40 -9.28 -3.10
C ARG A 49 -5.01 -8.72 -3.33
N PHE A 50 -4.74 -7.60 -2.70
CA PHE A 50 -3.40 -7.03 -2.61
C PHE A 50 -2.76 -7.49 -1.31
N VAL A 51 -1.59 -8.10 -1.42
CA VAL A 51 -0.81 -8.50 -0.25
C VAL A 51 0.47 -7.69 -0.26
N THR A 52 0.64 -6.84 0.74
CA THR A 52 1.83 -6.02 0.86
C THR A 52 2.91 -6.81 1.59
N HIS A 53 4.05 -6.99 0.93
CA HIS A 53 5.21 -7.68 1.51
C HIS A 53 6.18 -6.68 2.12
N GLU A 54 6.26 -5.51 1.53
CA GLU A 54 7.21 -4.50 1.92
C GLU A 54 6.59 -3.13 1.67
N MET A 55 6.80 -2.24 2.62
CA MET A 55 6.39 -0.86 2.51
C MET A 55 7.41 0.00 3.25
N SER A 56 7.88 1.03 2.59
CA SER A 56 8.71 2.05 3.23
C SER A 56 8.23 3.43 2.80
N LEU A 57 8.45 4.40 3.66
CA LEU A 57 8.06 5.77 3.41
C LEU A 57 9.15 6.69 3.94
N GLU A 58 9.68 7.50 3.06
CA GLU A 58 10.69 8.50 3.41
C GLU A 58 10.09 9.88 3.25
N TYR A 59 10.22 10.70 4.27
CA TYR A 59 9.81 12.09 4.24
C TYR A 59 11.04 12.97 4.00
N HIS A 60 10.99 13.77 2.95
CA HIS A 60 12.09 14.63 2.55
C HIS A 60 11.85 16.10 2.91
N ASP A 61 10.58 16.51 2.93
CA ASP A 61 10.20 17.88 3.23
C ASP A 61 8.77 17.92 3.72
N PHE A 62 8.40 18.98 4.42
CA PHE A 62 7.02 19.21 4.80
C PHE A 62 6.18 19.46 3.54
N MET A 63 5.02 18.86 3.49
CA MET A 63 4.08 19.10 2.42
C MET A 63 2.92 19.93 2.93
N LEU A 64 2.67 21.02 2.23
CA LEU A 64 1.62 21.96 2.57
C LEU A 64 0.26 21.47 2.04
N PRO A 65 -0.86 21.96 2.60
CA PRO A 65 -2.18 21.62 2.07
C PRO A 65 -2.47 22.35 0.74
N LEU A 66 -1.64 22.07 -0.22
CA LEU A 66 -1.69 22.57 -1.60
C LEU A 66 -1.69 21.36 -2.54
N PRO A 67 -1.99 21.54 -3.82
CA PRO A 67 -1.95 20.44 -4.77
C PRO A 67 -0.60 19.71 -4.75
N VAL A 68 -0.68 18.37 -4.79
CA VAL A 68 0.47 17.47 -4.77
C VAL A 68 0.45 16.64 -6.05
N ASP A 69 1.58 16.55 -6.71
CA ASP A 69 1.75 15.65 -7.83
C ASP A 69 2.18 14.29 -7.31
N ILE A 70 1.47 13.27 -7.73
CA ILE A 70 1.74 11.89 -7.34
C ILE A 70 2.18 11.12 -8.57
N LEU A 71 3.40 10.63 -8.54
CA LEU A 71 3.99 9.90 -9.66
C LEU A 71 4.22 8.45 -9.28
N PHE A 72 3.68 7.55 -10.10
CA PHE A 72 3.91 6.12 -9.97
C PHE A 72 5.13 5.71 -10.81
N LEU A 73 6.07 5.02 -10.17
CA LEU A 73 7.31 4.54 -10.80
C LEU A 73 7.39 3.03 -10.66
N PRO A 74 7.11 2.26 -11.72
CA PRO A 74 7.29 0.82 -11.67
C PRO A 74 8.77 0.47 -11.58
N MET A 75 9.13 -0.49 -10.75
CA MET A 75 10.51 -0.93 -10.58
C MET A 75 10.71 -2.34 -11.09
N LYS A 76 9.94 -3.30 -10.59
CA LYS A 76 10.00 -4.68 -11.00
C LYS A 76 8.58 -5.23 -11.13
N LEU A 77 8.37 -6.03 -12.16
CA LEU A 77 7.10 -6.71 -12.37
C LEU A 77 7.37 -8.15 -12.75
N ARG A 78 6.75 -9.07 -12.04
CA ARG A 78 6.75 -10.49 -12.37
C ARG A 78 5.30 -10.97 -12.46
N ARG A 79 4.88 -11.31 -13.64
CA ARG A 79 3.54 -11.85 -13.86
C ARG A 79 3.60 -13.38 -13.90
N VAL A 80 2.85 -14.01 -13.01
CA VAL A 80 2.71 -15.46 -12.97
C VAL A 80 1.50 -15.90 -13.79
N SER A 81 0.40 -15.13 -13.71
CA SER A 81 -0.82 -15.35 -14.49
C SER A 81 -1.57 -14.02 -14.59
N ASP A 82 -2.72 -13.99 -15.26
CA ASP A 82 -3.51 -12.76 -15.41
C ASP A 82 -3.93 -12.14 -14.07
N LEU A 83 -4.13 -12.97 -13.05
CA LEU A 83 -4.57 -12.53 -11.72
C LEU A 83 -3.54 -12.77 -10.63
N ASN A 84 -2.30 -13.06 -11.01
CA ASN A 84 -1.23 -13.27 -10.03
C ASN A 84 0.04 -12.59 -10.54
N LEU A 85 0.39 -11.49 -9.88
CA LEU A 85 1.60 -10.75 -10.22
C LEU A 85 2.27 -10.23 -8.96
N LYS A 86 3.58 -10.06 -9.03
CA LYS A 86 4.39 -9.40 -8.01
C LYS A 86 4.93 -8.10 -8.60
N LEU A 87 4.80 -7.04 -7.85
CA LEU A 87 5.20 -5.71 -8.29
C LEU A 87 6.00 -5.01 -7.19
N SER A 88 7.11 -4.42 -7.59
CA SER A 88 7.79 -3.40 -6.79
C SER A 88 7.62 -2.05 -7.47
N CYS A 89 7.26 -1.05 -6.73
CA CYS A 89 7.05 0.29 -7.26
C CYS A 89 7.44 1.35 -6.23
N ALA A 90 7.62 2.55 -6.72
CA ALA A 90 7.79 3.73 -5.90
C ALA A 90 6.71 4.75 -6.26
N ILE A 91 6.22 5.45 -5.25
CA ILE A 91 5.29 6.56 -5.41
C ILE A 91 6.01 7.80 -4.92
N ARG A 92 6.17 8.76 -5.78
CA ARG A 92 6.84 10.01 -5.46
C ARG A 92 5.82 11.14 -5.37
N LEU A 93 5.81 11.82 -4.24
CA LEU A 93 4.94 12.95 -4.00
C LEU A 93 5.76 14.22 -4.08
N THR A 94 5.41 15.08 -5.02
CA THR A 94 6.12 16.35 -5.24
C THR A 94 5.19 17.52 -5.09
N GLN A 95 5.73 18.61 -4.62
CA GLN A 95 5.03 19.87 -4.44
C GLN A 95 6.05 20.98 -4.60
N ARG A 96 5.69 22.01 -5.38
CA ARG A 96 6.55 23.16 -5.61
C ARG A 96 7.93 22.76 -6.16
N ASN A 97 7.97 21.78 -7.05
CA ASN A 97 9.20 21.23 -7.64
C ASN A 97 10.17 20.61 -6.63
N ARG A 98 9.65 20.18 -5.47
CA ARG A 98 10.42 19.48 -4.45
C ARG A 98 9.79 18.14 -4.14
N ILE A 99 10.62 17.15 -3.93
CA ILE A 99 10.17 15.85 -3.46
C ILE A 99 9.83 15.97 -1.98
N GLY A 100 8.57 15.79 -1.64
CA GLY A 100 8.13 15.81 -0.25
C GLY A 100 8.22 14.45 0.43
N ALA A 101 7.91 13.40 -0.33
CA ALA A 101 7.94 12.05 0.21
C ALA A 101 8.10 11.04 -0.92
N VAL A 102 8.66 9.88 -0.57
CA VAL A 102 8.75 8.72 -1.48
C VAL A 102 8.30 7.49 -0.72
N ALA A 103 7.28 6.83 -1.24
CA ALA A 103 6.81 5.55 -0.71
C ALA A 103 7.28 4.43 -1.65
N ARG A 104 7.73 3.31 -1.07
CA ARG A 104 8.09 2.12 -1.83
C ARG A 104 7.24 0.96 -1.38
N PHE A 105 6.77 0.19 -2.34
CA PHE A 105 5.90 -0.95 -2.09
C PHE A 105 6.44 -2.19 -2.79
N GLY A 106 6.42 -3.31 -2.09
CA GLY A 106 6.51 -4.62 -2.68
C GLY A 106 5.19 -5.33 -2.43
N VAL A 107 4.43 -5.61 -3.48
CA VAL A 107 3.09 -6.17 -3.36
C VAL A 107 2.90 -7.37 -4.27
N SER A 108 2.02 -8.26 -3.86
CA SER A 108 1.48 -9.31 -4.71
C SER A 108 -0.01 -9.04 -4.93
N VAL A 109 -0.43 -9.24 -6.17
CA VAL A 109 -1.85 -9.27 -6.51
C VAL A 109 -2.20 -10.71 -6.77
N ILE A 110 -3.17 -11.24 -6.05
CA ILE A 110 -3.49 -12.67 -6.03
C ILE A 110 -5.00 -12.84 -6.18
N ASP A 111 -5.40 -13.91 -6.87
CA ASP A 111 -6.79 -14.34 -6.88
C ASP A 111 -7.25 -14.58 -5.44
N ARG A 112 -8.33 -13.91 -5.03
CA ARG A 112 -8.86 -14.00 -3.67
C ARG A 112 -9.16 -15.44 -3.26
N ARG A 113 -9.69 -16.23 -4.18
CA ARG A 113 -10.06 -17.63 -3.86
C ARG A 113 -8.85 -18.47 -3.54
N TYR A 114 -7.75 -18.27 -4.27
CA TYR A 114 -6.49 -18.95 -3.99
C TYR A 114 -5.95 -18.54 -2.62
N LEU A 115 -5.95 -17.25 -2.33
CA LEU A 115 -5.45 -16.74 -1.05
C LEU A 115 -6.28 -17.26 0.14
N GLU A 116 -7.59 -17.23 0.03
CA GLU A 116 -8.50 -17.74 1.08
C GLU A 116 -8.29 -19.23 1.33
N ALA A 117 -8.09 -20.02 0.29
CA ALA A 117 -7.78 -21.44 0.43
C ALA A 117 -6.46 -21.67 1.18
N ARG A 118 -5.43 -20.88 0.87
CA ARG A 118 -4.14 -20.94 1.56
C ARG A 118 -4.24 -20.53 3.01
N GLU A 119 -4.95 -19.46 3.29
CA GLU A 119 -5.20 -18.98 4.65
C GLU A 119 -5.94 -20.03 5.47
N GLY A 120 -6.93 -20.68 4.88
CA GLY A 120 -7.66 -21.76 5.55
C GLY A 120 -6.77 -22.94 5.95
N VAL A 121 -5.86 -23.33 5.07
CA VAL A 121 -4.90 -24.41 5.35
C VAL A 121 -3.95 -24.01 6.49
N ILE A 122 -3.42 -22.80 6.44
CA ILE A 122 -2.51 -22.27 7.47
C ILE A 122 -3.22 -22.16 8.81
N LEU A 123 -4.44 -21.65 8.83
CA LEU A 123 -5.23 -21.51 10.04
C LEU A 123 -5.53 -22.89 10.65
N GLY A 124 -5.93 -23.86 9.82
CA GLY A 124 -6.19 -25.21 10.27
C GLY A 124 -4.98 -25.85 10.95
N ALA A 125 -3.81 -25.73 10.32
CA ALA A 125 -2.57 -26.25 10.87
C ALA A 125 -2.20 -25.54 12.20
N ALA A 126 -2.36 -24.24 12.26
CA ALA A 126 -2.09 -23.47 13.48
C ALA A 126 -3.03 -23.86 14.64
N LEU A 127 -4.30 -24.09 14.35
CA LEU A 127 -5.26 -24.55 15.35
C LEU A 127 -4.94 -25.94 15.86
N ASP A 128 -4.50 -26.84 14.99
CA ASP A 128 -4.07 -28.19 15.37
C ASP A 128 -2.84 -28.13 16.28
N GLU A 129 -1.88 -27.28 15.99
CA GLU A 129 -0.71 -27.07 16.84
C GLU A 129 -1.09 -26.56 18.22
N VAL A 130 -1.99 -25.58 18.29
CA VAL A 130 -2.48 -25.04 19.56
C VAL A 130 -3.21 -26.10 20.36
N SER A 131 -4.05 -26.92 19.71
CA SER A 131 -4.78 -28.01 20.37
C SER A 131 -3.83 -29.09 20.89
N ALA A 132 -2.78 -29.40 20.14
CA ALA A 132 -1.80 -30.42 20.54
C ALA A 132 -0.91 -29.99 21.73
N SER A 133 -0.74 -28.66 21.90
CA SER A 133 0.09 -28.11 22.99
C SER A 133 -0.63 -27.98 24.33
N ARG A 134 -1.89 -28.35 24.44
CA ARG A 134 -2.69 -28.29 25.67
C ARG A 134 -2.65 -29.61 26.44
#